data_89f3e70aa031f7b99444695bf484bc6f
#
_entry.id   89f3e70aa031f7b99444695bf484bc6f
#
_cell.length_a   1.000
_cell.length_b   1.000
_cell.length_c   1.000
_cell.angle_alpha   90.00
_cell.angle_beta   90.00
_cell.angle_gamma   90.00
#
_symmetry.space_group_name_H-M   'P 1'
#
loop_
_entity.id
_entity.type
_entity.pdbx_description
1 polymer ?
#
loop_
_entity_poly.entity_id
_entity_poly.type
_entity_poly.pdbx_seq_one_letter_code
_entity_poly.pdbx_strand_id
1 'polypeptide(L)'
;MKTSNKGSAKPKTDKQTADQVSELTTNRLSVYLRSLNALEDVGVRTISSQALAEQFQLNAAQIRKDLAYFGEFGVRGVGYYVRDLKRHLRQILGLDRKLRVAIMGAGNLGLALADYPGFRQEGFEISALFDNLREKVGQQSRGGVPIHDIHDLKKIARREGIRIAVIAVPQRSAQQVLNLVVASGIKAVLNFSPGALQVPDGVKLKSVDLTVSLESLSFFLAQEETSGD
;
A
#
# COMPACT_ATOMS: atom_id res chain seq x y z
N MET A 1 -24.79 44.48 -9.67
CA MET A 1 -24.31 43.15 -10.08
C MET A 1 -23.20 42.72 -9.13
N LYS A 2 -23.48 41.81 -8.19
CA LYS A 2 -22.49 41.28 -7.24
C LYS A 2 -22.17 39.86 -7.67
N THR A 3 -20.96 39.65 -8.17
CA THR A 3 -20.42 38.35 -8.56
C THR A 3 -20.01 37.59 -7.28
N SER A 4 -20.72 36.54 -6.97
CA SER A 4 -20.44 35.63 -5.85
C SER A 4 -19.31 34.67 -6.24
N ASN A 5 -18.14 34.86 -5.66
CA ASN A 5 -16.99 33.99 -5.81
C ASN A 5 -17.14 32.78 -4.89
N LYS A 6 -17.49 31.60 -5.42
CA LYS A 6 -17.50 30.34 -4.68
C LYS A 6 -16.07 29.85 -4.54
N GLY A 7 -15.48 30.12 -3.38
CA GLY A 7 -14.19 29.59 -2.99
C GLY A 7 -14.24 28.07 -2.88
N SER A 8 -13.36 27.40 -3.63
CA SER A 8 -13.09 25.97 -3.50
C SER A 8 -12.46 25.70 -2.13
N ALA A 9 -13.18 24.99 -1.26
CA ALA A 9 -12.65 24.54 0.01
C ALA A 9 -11.51 23.56 -0.22
N LYS A 10 -10.29 23.93 0.15
CA LYS A 10 -9.15 23.01 0.23
C LYS A 10 -9.42 21.99 1.33
N PRO A 11 -9.15 20.67 1.11
CA PRO A 11 -9.25 19.69 2.18
C PRO A 11 -8.27 20.04 3.29
N LYS A 12 -8.76 20.05 4.53
CA LYS A 12 -7.94 20.23 5.74
C LYS A 12 -7.05 18.99 5.91
N THR A 13 -5.81 19.05 5.43
CA THR A 13 -4.76 18.09 5.74
C THR A 13 -3.97 18.59 6.94
N ASP A 14 -4.58 18.58 8.11
CA ASP A 14 -3.85 18.80 9.35
C ASP A 14 -3.08 17.53 9.73
N LYS A 15 -1.81 17.70 10.09
CA LYS A 15 -0.91 16.64 10.57
C LYS A 15 -1.45 15.83 11.76
N GLN A 16 -2.45 16.34 12.47
CA GLN A 16 -3.12 15.68 13.60
C GLN A 16 -4.10 14.57 13.19
N THR A 17 -4.60 14.55 11.96
CA THR A 17 -5.55 13.54 11.49
C THR A 17 -4.91 12.20 11.11
N ALA A 18 -3.65 12.17 10.73
CA ALA A 18 -2.98 10.93 10.29
C ALA A 18 -2.78 9.90 11.41
N ASP A 19 -2.61 10.34 12.66
CA ASP A 19 -2.44 9.44 13.81
C ASP A 19 -3.77 8.87 14.34
N GLN A 20 -4.93 9.37 13.87
CA GLN A 20 -6.27 8.95 14.31
C GLN A 20 -6.94 7.96 13.34
N VAL A 21 -6.45 7.81 12.10
CA VAL A 21 -7.03 6.90 11.13
C VAL A 21 -6.52 5.48 11.36
N SER A 22 -7.44 4.55 11.66
CA SER A 22 -7.06 3.16 11.88
C SER A 22 -6.52 2.51 10.59
N GLU A 23 -5.63 1.52 10.73
CA GLU A 23 -5.14 0.72 9.61
C GLU A 23 -6.28 0.03 8.86
N LEU A 24 -7.32 -0.41 9.58
CA LEU A 24 -8.51 -1.00 8.97
C LEU A 24 -9.22 -0.02 8.05
N THR A 25 -9.28 1.27 8.41
CA THR A 25 -9.87 2.30 7.55
C THR A 25 -9.04 2.52 6.29
N THR A 26 -7.72 2.67 6.41
CA THR A 26 -6.85 2.83 5.23
C THR A 26 -6.90 1.63 4.30
N ASN A 27 -6.98 0.41 4.84
CA ASN A 27 -7.15 -0.81 4.03
C ASN A 27 -8.48 -0.77 3.25
N ARG A 28 -9.59 -0.37 3.89
CA ARG A 28 -10.89 -0.22 3.20
C ARG A 28 -10.85 0.84 2.11
N LEU A 29 -10.21 2.00 2.35
CA LEU A 29 -10.05 3.02 1.30
C LEU A 29 -9.30 2.48 0.07
N SER A 30 -8.30 1.62 0.28
CA SER A 30 -7.59 0.95 -0.82
C SER A 30 -8.49 -0.03 -1.57
N VAL A 31 -9.40 -0.73 -0.88
CA VAL A 31 -10.41 -1.59 -1.51
C VAL A 31 -11.39 -0.75 -2.32
N TYR A 32 -11.89 0.37 -1.76
CA TYR A 32 -12.78 1.28 -2.50
C TYR A 32 -12.11 1.85 -3.77
N LEU A 33 -10.83 2.21 -3.68
CA LEU A 33 -10.08 2.70 -4.83
C LEU A 33 -9.99 1.64 -5.96
N ARG A 34 -9.73 0.37 -5.62
CA ARG A 34 -9.73 -0.73 -6.60
C ARG A 34 -11.10 -0.95 -7.23
N SER A 35 -12.17 -0.89 -6.42
CA SER A 35 -13.54 -0.98 -6.93
C SER A 35 -13.85 0.15 -7.91
N LEU A 36 -13.41 1.38 -7.61
CA LEU A 36 -13.58 2.52 -8.50
C LEU A 36 -12.74 2.42 -9.79
N ASN A 37 -11.54 1.81 -9.73
CA ASN A 37 -10.76 1.52 -10.93
C ASN A 37 -11.55 0.59 -11.87
N ALA A 38 -12.05 -0.53 -11.34
CA ALA A 38 -12.86 -1.48 -12.13
C ALA A 38 -14.12 -0.84 -12.73
N LEU A 39 -14.79 0.06 -11.99
CA LEU A 39 -15.96 0.80 -12.50
C LEU A 39 -15.60 1.79 -13.62
N GLU A 40 -14.46 2.49 -13.48
CA GLU A 40 -14.00 3.42 -14.51
C GLU A 40 -13.63 2.69 -15.80
N ASP A 41 -13.00 1.51 -15.70
CA ASP A 41 -12.59 0.70 -16.83
C ASP A 41 -13.79 0.23 -17.67
N VAL A 42 -14.96 0.03 -17.04
CA VAL A 42 -16.22 -0.30 -17.73
C VAL A 42 -17.11 0.92 -18.02
N GLY A 43 -16.59 2.13 -17.80
CA GLY A 43 -17.25 3.39 -18.20
C GLY A 43 -18.35 3.87 -17.25
N VAL A 44 -18.46 3.35 -16.03
CA VAL A 44 -19.43 3.82 -15.03
C VAL A 44 -19.03 5.22 -14.55
N ARG A 45 -19.97 6.17 -14.67
CA ARG A 45 -19.71 7.58 -14.31
C ARG A 45 -20.09 7.92 -12.87
N THR A 46 -21.19 7.35 -12.39
CA THR A 46 -21.72 7.60 -11.04
C THR A 46 -22.12 6.30 -10.39
N ILE A 47 -21.96 6.21 -9.07
CA ILE A 47 -22.39 5.04 -8.30
C ILE A 47 -22.85 5.46 -6.91
N SER A 48 -23.94 4.84 -6.42
CA SER A 48 -24.37 5.02 -5.04
C SER A 48 -23.53 4.17 -4.09
N SER A 49 -23.51 4.53 -2.79
CA SER A 49 -22.86 3.68 -1.78
C SER A 49 -23.50 2.29 -1.68
N GLN A 50 -24.80 2.20 -1.96
CA GLN A 50 -25.51 0.92 -1.95
C GLN A 50 -25.07 0.04 -3.13
N ALA A 51 -25.09 0.57 -4.37
CA ALA A 51 -24.65 -0.17 -5.53
C ALA A 51 -23.17 -0.57 -5.48
N LEU A 52 -22.30 0.32 -4.92
CA LEU A 52 -20.89 -0.01 -4.68
C LEU A 52 -20.73 -1.16 -3.68
N ALA A 53 -21.54 -1.16 -2.62
CA ALA A 53 -21.52 -2.22 -1.62
C ALA A 53 -22.00 -3.55 -2.20
N GLU A 54 -23.08 -3.56 -2.95
CA GLU A 54 -23.64 -4.78 -3.58
C GLU A 54 -22.67 -5.39 -4.60
N GLN A 55 -22.12 -4.55 -5.49
CA GLN A 55 -21.24 -5.02 -6.56
C GLN A 55 -19.91 -5.60 -6.06
N PHE A 56 -19.39 -5.08 -4.95
CA PHE A 56 -18.06 -5.46 -4.44
C PHE A 56 -18.11 -6.14 -3.05
N GLN A 57 -19.29 -6.58 -2.60
CA GLN A 57 -19.50 -7.27 -1.32
C GLN A 57 -18.98 -6.46 -0.12
N LEU A 58 -19.27 -5.17 -0.13
CA LEU A 58 -18.89 -4.21 0.89
C LEU A 58 -20.10 -3.81 1.75
N ASN A 59 -19.88 -2.97 2.77
CA ASN A 59 -20.96 -2.43 3.60
C ASN A 59 -21.20 -0.95 3.26
N ALA A 60 -22.42 -0.63 2.78
CA ALA A 60 -22.79 0.72 2.35
C ALA A 60 -22.74 1.77 3.49
N ALA A 61 -23.12 1.40 4.72
CA ALA A 61 -23.05 2.28 5.86
C ALA A 61 -21.59 2.58 6.24
N GLN A 62 -20.72 1.56 6.17
CA GLN A 62 -19.29 1.71 6.43
C GLN A 62 -18.62 2.58 5.36
N ILE A 63 -18.95 2.40 4.07
CA ILE A 63 -18.45 3.26 2.99
C ILE A 63 -18.79 4.73 3.27
N ARG A 64 -20.05 5.03 3.60
CA ARG A 64 -20.47 6.41 3.93
C ARG A 64 -19.71 6.96 5.14
N LYS A 65 -19.56 6.18 6.20
CA LYS A 65 -18.85 6.57 7.42
C LYS A 65 -17.37 6.86 7.15
N ASP A 66 -16.69 5.96 6.43
CA ASP A 66 -15.29 6.12 6.11
C ASP A 66 -15.05 7.35 5.22
N LEU A 67 -15.88 7.53 4.18
CA LEU A 67 -15.75 8.68 3.29
C LEU A 67 -16.07 10.01 4.00
N ALA A 68 -17.12 10.05 4.83
CA ALA A 68 -17.49 11.25 5.58
C ALA A 68 -16.40 11.74 6.53
N TYR A 69 -15.54 10.84 7.01
CA TYR A 69 -14.40 11.22 7.86
C TYR A 69 -13.38 12.12 7.11
N PHE A 70 -13.23 11.93 5.80
CA PHE A 70 -12.27 12.67 4.97
C PHE A 70 -12.90 13.84 4.21
N GLY A 71 -14.22 13.90 4.13
CA GLY A 71 -14.94 14.99 3.47
C GLY A 71 -16.27 14.57 2.88
N GLU A 72 -16.93 15.52 2.24
CA GLU A 72 -18.20 15.31 1.54
C GLU A 72 -17.94 15.06 0.05
N PHE A 73 -18.00 13.80 -0.38
CA PHE A 73 -17.69 13.40 -1.75
C PHE A 73 -18.94 13.05 -2.57
N GLY A 74 -20.07 12.82 -1.90
CA GLY A 74 -21.32 12.41 -2.53
C GLY A 74 -22.25 13.56 -2.85
N VAL A 75 -23.06 13.39 -3.89
CA VAL A 75 -24.17 14.29 -4.24
C VAL A 75 -25.47 13.61 -3.86
N ARG A 76 -26.33 14.30 -3.09
CA ARG A 76 -27.62 13.75 -2.67
C ARG A 76 -28.48 13.38 -3.87
N GLY A 77 -28.99 12.15 -3.90
CA GLY A 77 -29.80 11.61 -5.00
C GLY A 77 -29.00 11.10 -6.20
N VAL A 78 -27.70 11.38 -6.29
CA VAL A 78 -26.83 10.94 -7.40
C VAL A 78 -25.84 9.87 -6.95
N GLY A 79 -25.28 10.01 -5.74
CA GLY A 79 -24.17 9.19 -5.23
C GLY A 79 -22.81 9.85 -5.47
N TYR A 80 -21.82 9.07 -5.85
CA TYR A 80 -20.45 9.51 -6.08
C TYR A 80 -20.12 9.54 -7.57
N TYR A 81 -19.47 10.61 -8.02
CA TYR A 81 -18.81 10.61 -9.33
C TYR A 81 -17.53 9.77 -9.23
N VAL A 82 -17.45 8.69 -10.01
CA VAL A 82 -16.38 7.68 -9.94
C VAL A 82 -15.00 8.32 -10.07
N ARG A 83 -14.77 9.15 -11.09
CA ARG A 83 -13.49 9.85 -11.31
C ARG A 83 -13.11 10.78 -10.18
N ASP A 84 -14.07 11.52 -9.64
CA ASP A 84 -13.80 12.49 -8.58
C ASP A 84 -13.48 11.79 -7.27
N LEU A 85 -14.28 10.78 -6.89
CA LEU A 85 -14.01 10.00 -5.69
C LEU A 85 -12.67 9.27 -5.79
N LYS A 86 -12.36 8.65 -6.93
CA LYS A 86 -11.06 8.03 -7.20
C LYS A 86 -9.90 9.01 -6.99
N ARG A 87 -9.99 10.21 -7.55
CA ARG A 87 -8.97 11.26 -7.38
C ARG A 87 -8.77 11.62 -5.90
N HIS A 88 -9.85 11.81 -5.16
CA HIS A 88 -9.78 12.11 -3.73
C HIS A 88 -9.18 10.97 -2.91
N LEU A 89 -9.58 9.72 -3.18
CA LEU A 89 -9.00 8.56 -2.50
C LEU A 89 -7.50 8.42 -2.78
N ARG A 90 -7.05 8.68 -4.03
CA ARG A 90 -5.63 8.70 -4.36
C ARG A 90 -4.87 9.77 -3.57
N GLN A 91 -5.45 10.96 -3.40
CA GLN A 91 -4.86 12.03 -2.57
C GLN A 91 -4.80 11.64 -1.09
N ILE A 92 -5.88 11.10 -0.53
CA ILE A 92 -5.94 10.64 0.87
C ILE A 92 -4.91 9.55 1.13
N LEU A 93 -4.76 8.59 0.21
CA LEU A 93 -3.80 7.50 0.31
C LEU A 93 -2.36 7.91 -0.07
N GLY A 94 -2.13 9.17 -0.50
CA GLY A 94 -0.82 9.66 -0.93
C GLY A 94 -0.33 9.04 -2.24
N LEU A 95 -1.25 8.56 -3.08
CA LEU A 95 -0.98 7.91 -4.37
C LEU A 95 -1.11 8.89 -5.57
N ASP A 96 -1.21 10.17 -5.29
CA ASP A 96 -1.20 11.27 -6.27
C ASP A 96 0.19 11.59 -6.82
N ARG A 97 1.21 10.95 -6.27
CA ARG A 97 2.63 11.05 -6.64
C ARG A 97 3.25 9.66 -6.79
N LYS A 98 4.33 9.56 -7.56
CA LYS A 98 5.12 8.34 -7.64
C LYS A 98 5.85 8.09 -6.32
N LEU A 99 5.69 6.91 -5.75
CA LEU A 99 6.36 6.49 -4.53
C LEU A 99 7.47 5.50 -4.90
N ARG A 100 8.73 5.89 -4.65
CA ARG A 100 9.88 5.04 -4.90
C ARG A 100 10.09 4.07 -3.75
N VAL A 101 10.28 2.81 -4.12
CA VAL A 101 10.40 1.67 -3.23
C VAL A 101 11.73 0.98 -3.48
N ALA A 102 12.41 0.58 -2.40
CA ALA A 102 13.56 -0.33 -2.47
C ALA A 102 13.19 -1.69 -1.90
N ILE A 103 13.78 -2.75 -2.43
CA ILE A 103 13.63 -4.11 -1.93
C ILE A 103 14.94 -4.58 -1.32
N MET A 104 14.88 -5.01 -0.07
CA MET A 104 16.00 -5.59 0.67
C MET A 104 15.97 -7.10 0.49
N GLY A 105 16.97 -7.66 -0.18
CA GLY A 105 17.08 -9.06 -0.59
C GLY A 105 16.75 -9.28 -2.05
N ALA A 106 17.78 -9.63 -2.87
CA ALA A 106 17.64 -10.01 -4.26
C ALA A 106 17.59 -11.56 -4.42
N GLY A 107 16.81 -12.21 -3.55
CA GLY A 107 16.43 -13.62 -3.66
C GLY A 107 15.19 -13.78 -4.57
N ASN A 108 14.68 -15.02 -4.67
CA ASN A 108 13.54 -15.33 -5.53
C ASN A 108 12.34 -14.42 -5.28
N LEU A 109 11.96 -14.21 -4.00
CA LEU A 109 10.85 -13.33 -3.64
C LEU A 109 11.14 -11.87 -4.00
N GLY A 110 12.33 -11.36 -3.65
CA GLY A 110 12.69 -9.97 -3.93
C GLY A 110 12.70 -9.66 -5.43
N LEU A 111 13.26 -10.54 -6.24
CA LEU A 111 13.26 -10.41 -7.70
C LEU A 111 11.84 -10.49 -8.29
N ALA A 112 11.00 -11.42 -7.80
CA ALA A 112 9.61 -11.53 -8.23
C ALA A 112 8.82 -10.27 -7.91
N LEU A 113 9.00 -9.70 -6.71
CA LEU A 113 8.37 -8.44 -6.32
C LEU A 113 8.89 -7.25 -7.14
N ALA A 114 10.18 -7.21 -7.46
CA ALA A 114 10.76 -6.14 -8.26
C ALA A 114 10.15 -6.07 -9.66
N ASP A 115 9.82 -7.20 -10.24
CA ASP A 115 9.29 -7.32 -11.59
C ASP A 115 7.75 -7.37 -11.63
N TYR A 116 7.07 -7.28 -10.48
CA TYR A 116 5.62 -7.34 -10.42
C TYR A 116 4.97 -6.06 -10.97
N PRO A 117 4.23 -6.14 -12.10
CA PRO A 117 3.70 -4.96 -12.79
C PRO A 117 2.62 -4.22 -12.00
N GLY A 118 1.91 -4.91 -11.09
CA GLY A 118 0.84 -4.33 -10.28
C GLY A 118 1.30 -3.18 -9.39
N PHE A 119 2.54 -3.17 -8.93
CA PHE A 119 3.06 -2.04 -8.15
C PHE A 119 3.11 -0.75 -8.97
N ARG A 120 3.59 -0.83 -10.21
CA ARG A 120 3.69 0.33 -11.11
C ARG A 120 2.31 0.88 -11.48
N GLN A 121 1.33 0.01 -11.69
CA GLN A 121 -0.05 0.40 -11.99
C GLN A 121 -0.66 1.23 -10.86
N GLU A 122 -0.31 0.92 -9.61
CA GLU A 122 -0.79 1.62 -8.42
C GLU A 122 0.06 2.84 -8.00
N GLY A 123 1.11 3.16 -8.76
CA GLY A 123 1.97 4.33 -8.52
C GLY A 123 3.22 4.07 -7.68
N PHE A 124 3.55 2.79 -7.41
CA PHE A 124 4.79 2.40 -6.76
C PHE A 124 5.86 2.06 -7.80
N GLU A 125 7.01 2.70 -7.71
CA GLU A 125 8.16 2.47 -8.57
C GLU A 125 9.26 1.74 -7.80
N ILE A 126 9.50 0.47 -8.14
CA ILE A 126 10.64 -0.25 -7.58
C ILE A 126 11.89 0.28 -8.26
N SER A 127 12.69 1.06 -7.54
CA SER A 127 13.85 1.77 -8.09
C SER A 127 15.18 1.08 -7.80
N ALA A 128 15.25 0.22 -6.80
CA ALA A 128 16.47 -0.49 -6.44
C ALA A 128 16.18 -1.78 -5.67
N LEU A 129 17.03 -2.78 -5.88
CA LEU A 129 17.20 -3.93 -5.00
C LEU A 129 18.53 -3.79 -4.25
N PHE A 130 18.60 -4.35 -3.04
CA PHE A 130 19.81 -4.39 -2.23
C PHE A 130 20.09 -5.80 -1.76
N ASP A 131 21.34 -6.24 -1.87
CA ASP A 131 21.78 -7.55 -1.38
C ASP A 131 23.21 -7.42 -0.80
N ASN A 132 23.65 -8.38 0.01
CA ASN A 132 25.00 -8.44 0.55
C ASN A 132 25.90 -9.43 -0.21
N LEU A 133 25.33 -10.21 -1.13
CA LEU A 133 26.07 -11.18 -1.94
C LEU A 133 26.75 -10.46 -3.11
N ARG A 134 28.08 -10.45 -3.13
CA ARG A 134 28.89 -9.78 -4.16
C ARG A 134 28.57 -10.23 -5.57
N GLU A 135 28.22 -11.49 -5.73
CA GLU A 135 27.84 -12.08 -7.03
C GLU A 135 26.56 -11.49 -7.63
N LYS A 136 25.69 -10.91 -6.80
CA LYS A 136 24.43 -10.27 -7.25
C LYS A 136 24.58 -8.78 -7.48
N VAL A 137 25.46 -8.14 -6.73
CA VAL A 137 25.69 -6.70 -6.81
C VAL A 137 26.18 -6.31 -8.19
N GLY A 138 25.57 -5.29 -8.79
CA GLY A 138 25.84 -4.84 -10.15
C GLY A 138 25.00 -5.55 -11.21
N GLN A 139 24.25 -6.60 -10.86
CA GLN A 139 23.24 -7.19 -11.74
C GLN A 139 21.92 -6.42 -11.68
N GLN A 140 20.92 -6.88 -12.39
CA GLN A 140 19.56 -6.32 -12.40
C GLN A 140 18.52 -7.42 -12.48
N SER A 141 17.28 -7.11 -12.05
CA SER A 141 16.13 -7.98 -12.25
C SER A 141 15.80 -8.11 -13.75
N ARG A 142 14.87 -9.00 -14.11
CA ARG A 142 14.38 -9.11 -15.50
C ARG A 142 13.75 -7.80 -16.00
N GLY A 143 13.09 -7.06 -15.10
CA GLY A 143 12.48 -5.76 -15.38
C GLY A 143 13.48 -4.60 -15.41
N GLY A 144 14.79 -4.87 -15.23
CA GLY A 144 15.85 -3.86 -15.28
C GLY A 144 16.08 -3.11 -13.97
N VAL A 145 15.54 -3.56 -12.84
CA VAL A 145 15.79 -2.93 -11.54
C VAL A 145 17.20 -3.29 -11.05
N PRO A 146 18.08 -2.30 -10.80
CA PRO A 146 19.47 -2.56 -10.43
C PRO A 146 19.58 -3.14 -9.00
N ILE A 147 20.57 -4.03 -8.81
CA ILE A 147 20.93 -4.63 -7.52
C ILE A 147 22.18 -3.93 -7.01
N HIS A 148 22.08 -3.32 -5.85
CA HIS A 148 23.16 -2.59 -5.18
C HIS A 148 23.63 -3.30 -3.91
N ASP A 149 24.83 -2.97 -3.47
CA ASP A 149 25.32 -3.38 -2.15
C ASP A 149 24.48 -2.73 -1.05
N ILE A 150 24.10 -3.52 -0.03
CA ILE A 150 23.32 -3.05 1.10
C ILE A 150 24.00 -1.89 1.86
N HIS A 151 25.32 -1.81 1.85
CA HIS A 151 26.10 -0.75 2.47
C HIS A 151 25.89 0.62 1.78
N ASP A 152 25.51 0.62 0.51
CA ASP A 152 25.18 1.85 -0.26
C ASP A 152 23.74 2.33 -0.03
N LEU A 153 22.92 1.63 0.76
CA LEU A 153 21.50 1.92 0.96
C LEU A 153 21.25 3.39 1.29
N LYS A 154 21.95 3.95 2.29
CA LYS A 154 21.74 5.35 2.72
C LYS A 154 21.98 6.36 1.60
N LYS A 155 23.05 6.16 0.84
CA LYS A 155 23.46 7.02 -0.29
C LYS A 155 22.43 6.95 -1.42
N ILE A 156 22.04 5.73 -1.81
CA ILE A 156 21.12 5.49 -2.92
C ILE A 156 19.70 5.91 -2.53
N ALA A 157 19.24 5.58 -1.33
CA ALA A 157 17.91 5.97 -0.84
C ALA A 157 17.72 7.49 -0.89
N ARG A 158 18.75 8.26 -0.49
CA ARG A 158 18.71 9.71 -0.56
C ARG A 158 18.74 10.23 -2.00
N ARG A 159 19.60 9.68 -2.86
CA ARG A 159 19.74 10.08 -4.27
C ARG A 159 18.45 9.82 -5.04
N GLU A 160 17.90 8.64 -4.89
CA GLU A 160 16.69 8.20 -5.61
C GLU A 160 15.39 8.68 -4.94
N GLY A 161 15.44 9.25 -3.74
CA GLY A 161 14.24 9.66 -3.00
C GLY A 161 13.35 8.49 -2.58
N ILE A 162 13.96 7.36 -2.18
CA ILE A 162 13.25 6.15 -1.74
C ILE A 162 12.54 6.45 -0.42
N ARG A 163 11.25 6.12 -0.35
CA ARG A 163 10.40 6.39 0.82
C ARG A 163 9.88 5.15 1.50
N ILE A 164 9.85 4.01 0.79
CA ILE A 164 9.33 2.74 1.27
C ILE A 164 10.42 1.67 1.07
N ALA A 165 10.58 0.79 2.03
CA ALA A 165 11.41 -0.41 1.90
C ALA A 165 10.54 -1.66 2.00
N VAL A 166 10.87 -2.66 1.20
CA VAL A 166 10.33 -4.02 1.30
C VAL A 166 11.44 -4.93 1.80
N ILE A 167 11.22 -5.65 2.90
CA ILE A 167 12.17 -6.61 3.45
C ILE A 167 11.77 -8.01 2.97
N ALA A 168 12.64 -8.63 2.17
CA ALA A 168 12.47 -9.96 1.58
C ALA A 168 13.74 -10.81 1.82
N VAL A 169 14.26 -10.79 3.05
CA VAL A 169 15.44 -11.55 3.48
C VAL A 169 15.04 -12.65 4.47
N PRO A 170 15.89 -13.66 4.70
CA PRO A 170 15.65 -14.65 5.75
C PRO A 170 15.50 -14.03 7.15
N GLN A 171 14.67 -14.65 8.00
CA GLN A 171 14.34 -14.18 9.36
C GLN A 171 15.59 -13.74 10.16
N ARG A 172 16.66 -14.55 10.11
CA ARG A 172 17.92 -14.27 10.83
C ARG A 172 18.57 -12.93 10.49
N SER A 173 18.28 -12.38 9.31
CA SER A 173 18.85 -11.11 8.83
C SER A 173 17.87 -9.95 8.91
N ALA A 174 16.59 -10.21 9.16
CA ALA A 174 15.52 -9.22 9.01
C ALA A 174 15.67 -8.03 9.96
N GLN A 175 16.02 -8.27 11.23
CA GLN A 175 16.21 -7.18 12.20
C GLN A 175 17.40 -6.28 11.83
N GLN A 176 18.52 -6.87 11.42
CA GLN A 176 19.69 -6.10 11.01
C GLN A 176 19.36 -5.23 9.78
N VAL A 177 18.65 -5.80 8.80
CA VAL A 177 18.22 -5.08 7.61
C VAL A 177 17.24 -3.95 7.96
N LEU A 178 16.27 -4.20 8.86
CA LEU A 178 15.37 -3.15 9.35
C LEU A 178 16.15 -1.98 9.97
N ASN A 179 17.16 -2.28 10.79
CA ASN A 179 18.00 -1.25 11.43
C ASN A 179 18.73 -0.39 10.36
N LEU A 180 19.27 -1.01 9.31
CA LEU A 180 19.90 -0.30 8.19
C LEU A 180 18.90 0.58 7.42
N VAL A 181 17.71 0.06 7.16
CA VAL A 181 16.60 0.80 6.50
C VAL A 181 16.24 2.04 7.31
N VAL A 182 16.03 1.90 8.61
CA VAL A 182 15.72 3.00 9.52
C VAL A 182 16.87 4.03 9.59
N ALA A 183 18.10 3.57 9.70
CA ALA A 183 19.29 4.43 9.71
C ALA A 183 19.48 5.19 8.38
N SER A 184 18.91 4.71 7.27
CA SER A 184 18.91 5.42 6.00
C SER A 184 17.82 6.51 5.89
N GLY A 185 16.94 6.63 6.90
CA GLY A 185 15.86 7.61 6.96
C GLY A 185 14.52 7.14 6.38
N ILE A 186 14.41 5.88 5.98
CA ILE A 186 13.16 5.28 5.49
C ILE A 186 12.29 4.91 6.70
N LYS A 187 11.01 5.35 6.68
CA LYS A 187 10.09 5.18 7.81
C LYS A 187 8.87 4.30 7.51
N ALA A 188 8.73 3.83 6.28
CA ALA A 188 7.65 2.94 5.86
C ALA A 188 8.24 1.62 5.35
N VAL A 189 7.86 0.51 6.00
CA VAL A 189 8.45 -0.80 5.75
C VAL A 189 7.36 -1.84 5.55
N LEU A 190 7.44 -2.60 4.47
CA LEU A 190 6.67 -3.82 4.23
C LEU A 190 7.59 -5.01 4.48
N ASN A 191 7.25 -5.85 5.43
CA ASN A 191 8.08 -6.99 5.83
C ASN A 191 7.45 -8.32 5.39
N PHE A 192 8.20 -9.10 4.64
CA PHE A 192 7.84 -10.48 4.26
C PHE A 192 8.63 -11.54 5.05
N SER A 193 9.57 -11.11 5.90
CA SER A 193 10.31 -12.07 6.74
C SER A 193 9.43 -12.54 7.88
N PRO A 194 9.44 -13.84 8.21
CA PRO A 194 8.70 -14.37 9.35
C PRO A 194 9.19 -13.77 10.69
N GLY A 195 8.30 -13.80 11.68
CA GLY A 195 8.62 -13.39 13.05
C GLY A 195 8.45 -11.90 13.34
N ALA A 196 8.47 -11.57 14.62
CA ALA A 196 8.33 -10.20 15.09
C ALA A 196 9.66 -9.43 14.99
N LEU A 197 9.59 -8.19 14.53
CA LEU A 197 10.72 -7.26 14.50
C LEU A 197 10.51 -6.15 15.53
N GLN A 198 11.61 -5.70 16.11
CA GLN A 198 11.63 -4.52 17.00
C GLN A 198 11.62 -3.26 16.14
N VAL A 199 10.52 -2.51 16.22
CA VAL A 199 10.29 -1.33 15.38
C VAL A 199 10.46 -0.07 16.22
N PRO A 200 11.37 0.84 15.84
CA PRO A 200 11.56 2.12 16.56
C PRO A 200 10.34 3.04 16.39
N ASP A 201 10.17 3.97 17.31
CA ASP A 201 9.13 5.00 17.23
C ASP A 201 9.24 5.81 15.93
N GLY A 202 8.09 6.14 15.36
CA GLY A 202 7.99 6.91 14.12
C GLY A 202 8.26 6.10 12.84
N VAL A 203 8.48 4.78 12.94
CA VAL A 203 8.55 3.86 11.81
C VAL A 203 7.24 3.08 11.72
N LYS A 204 6.66 3.01 10.54
CA LYS A 204 5.48 2.16 10.25
C LYS A 204 5.95 0.89 9.55
N LEU A 205 5.77 -0.23 10.21
CA LEU A 205 6.05 -1.55 9.65
C LEU A 205 4.74 -2.33 9.50
N LYS A 206 4.57 -2.92 8.32
CA LYS A 206 3.49 -3.87 8.04
C LYS A 206 4.12 -5.21 7.65
N SER A 207 3.75 -6.28 8.34
CA SER A 207 4.19 -7.63 8.01
C SER A 207 3.14 -8.35 7.18
N VAL A 208 3.61 -9.12 6.21
CA VAL A 208 2.83 -10.06 5.40
C VAL A 208 3.40 -11.44 5.64
N ASP A 209 2.66 -12.27 6.36
CA ASP A 209 3.01 -13.67 6.60
C ASP A 209 2.06 -14.57 5.83
N LEU A 210 2.58 -15.17 4.76
CA LEU A 210 1.82 -16.07 3.90
C LEU A 210 1.50 -17.40 4.61
N THR A 211 2.34 -17.81 5.56
CA THR A 211 2.16 -19.04 6.32
C THR A 211 0.91 -18.96 7.19
N VAL A 212 0.71 -17.83 7.88
CA VAL A 212 -0.49 -17.60 8.70
C VAL A 212 -1.77 -17.71 7.85
N SER A 213 -1.72 -17.21 6.62
CA SER A 213 -2.86 -17.33 5.70
C SER A 213 -3.14 -18.77 5.29
N LEU A 214 -2.10 -19.58 5.04
CA LEU A 214 -2.25 -21.01 4.75
C LEU A 214 -2.73 -21.81 5.96
N GLU A 215 -2.22 -21.51 7.16
CA GLU A 215 -2.67 -22.12 8.42
C GLU A 215 -4.16 -21.86 8.67
N SER A 216 -4.64 -20.65 8.38
CA SER A 216 -6.06 -20.31 8.46
C SER A 216 -6.91 -21.17 7.52
N LEU A 217 -6.45 -21.43 6.29
CA LEU A 217 -7.13 -22.31 5.35
C LEU A 217 -7.12 -23.77 5.82
N SER A 218 -6.00 -24.24 6.38
CA SER A 218 -5.88 -25.58 6.98
C SER A 218 -6.90 -25.80 8.09
N PHE A 219 -7.17 -24.78 8.92
CA PHE A 219 -8.19 -24.85 9.96
C PHE A 219 -9.59 -25.12 9.38
N PHE A 220 -9.97 -24.47 8.28
CA PHE A 220 -11.27 -24.71 7.65
C PHE A 220 -11.38 -26.12 7.09
N LEU A 221 -10.34 -26.66 6.46
CA LEU A 221 -10.33 -28.05 5.95
C LEU A 221 -10.51 -29.07 7.08
N ALA A 222 -9.83 -28.87 8.20
CA ALA A 222 -9.97 -29.76 9.36
C ALA A 222 -11.39 -29.74 9.97
N GLN A 223 -12.10 -28.61 9.87
CA GLN A 223 -13.50 -28.50 10.32
C GLN A 223 -14.48 -29.26 9.41
N GLU A 224 -14.25 -29.26 8.10
CA GLU A 224 -15.06 -29.97 7.12
C GLU A 224 -14.92 -31.50 7.32
N GLU A 225 -13.72 -32.02 7.58
CA GLU A 225 -13.44 -33.42 7.84
C GLU A 225 -14.13 -33.92 9.12
N THR A 226 -14.22 -33.08 10.16
CA THR A 226 -14.90 -33.42 11.45
C THR A 226 -16.42 -33.29 11.39
N SER A 227 -16.98 -32.60 10.41
CA SER A 227 -18.44 -32.39 10.25
C SER A 227 -19.07 -33.37 9.27
N GLY A 228 -18.28 -34.22 8.60
CA GLY A 228 -18.70 -35.21 7.60
C GLY A 228 -18.85 -36.65 8.13
N ASP A 229 -18.55 -36.90 9.41
CA ASP A 229 -18.80 -38.14 10.14
C ASP A 229 -20.06 -38.00 11.03
#